data_ada9303e468eb0a6b77b56ab3ef4d6dc
#
_entry.id   ada9303e468eb0a6b77b56ab3ef4d6dc
#
_cell.length_a   1.000
_cell.length_b   1.000
_cell.length_c   1.000
_cell.angle_alpha   90.00
_cell.angle_beta   90.00
_cell.angle_gamma   90.00
#
_symmetry.space_group_name_H-M   'P 1'
#
loop_
_entity.id
_entity.type
_entity.pdbx_description
1 polymer ?
#
loop_
_entity_poly.entity_id
_entity_poly.type
_entity_poly.pdbx_seq_one_letter_code
_entity_poly.pdbx_strand_id
1 'polypeptide(L)'
;MVSQNYLVFVSAARQLCGVEAFSRLLARHFGARAETHVLDADMPGLVRALEGRDAVVFNFPIVGWKRQLFTPGLAAVLARLMGRDVVVFLHEWLALDWKRRIVLAPVVLCATRLAFSAPEIADEFARTRFARLVTRRRQVVPIPPNVLPVGAEKASDISRALSVQRQGGRLLLGQFGSIYPKKQSAIVLQVAAELVRQGHDVGVVFAGSFIKGLDNVEENFFASVRDLGLADRVTVTGYVAGDDELAAIFKEIDVFCYLFPEGLTSRRGSVLAAALSGHAVVVNAPLEANALGHHGLFQRLIETHAIRLVPTEADIPTVAAAVLAARQEPPEPLDAEAEIAKLWHSICEGIDA
;
A
#
# COMPACT_ATOMS: atom_id res chain seq x y z
N MET A 1 -9.78 -14.66 26.17
CA MET A 1 -8.99 -13.41 26.22
C MET A 1 -9.95 -12.27 26.46
N VAL A 2 -9.63 -11.32 27.37
CA VAL A 2 -10.44 -10.13 27.59
C VAL A 2 -10.30 -9.24 26.35
N SER A 3 -11.44 -8.86 25.78
CA SER A 3 -11.46 -7.96 24.60
C SER A 3 -10.93 -6.59 24.98
N GLN A 4 -9.81 -6.15 24.39
CA GLN A 4 -9.20 -4.85 24.66
C GLN A 4 -9.90 -3.73 23.89
N ASN A 5 -10.00 -2.55 24.53
CA ASN A 5 -10.47 -1.31 23.90
C ASN A 5 -9.28 -0.44 23.48
N TYR A 6 -9.26 -0.04 22.21
CA TYR A 6 -8.15 0.64 21.56
C TYR A 6 -8.43 2.13 21.30
N LEU A 7 -7.40 2.96 21.44
CA LEU A 7 -7.37 4.32 20.90
C LEU A 7 -6.33 4.37 19.77
N VAL A 8 -6.78 4.57 18.55
CA VAL A 8 -5.90 4.61 17.36
C VAL A 8 -5.60 6.07 17.01
N PHE A 9 -4.32 6.45 17.08
CA PHE A 9 -3.91 7.81 16.77
C PHE A 9 -3.83 8.05 15.27
N VAL A 10 -4.39 9.19 14.84
CA VAL A 10 -4.43 9.68 13.47
C VAL A 10 -4.02 11.15 13.42
N SER A 11 -3.83 11.71 12.23
CA SER A 11 -3.56 13.14 12.07
C SER A 11 -4.79 13.92 11.61
N ALA A 12 -4.72 15.25 11.71
CA ALA A 12 -5.72 16.17 11.15
C ALA A 12 -5.50 16.43 9.65
N ALA A 13 -4.61 15.72 8.97
CA ALA A 13 -4.28 15.96 7.58
C ALA A 13 -5.49 15.68 6.67
N ARG A 14 -5.73 16.59 5.69
CA ARG A 14 -6.80 16.42 4.70
C ARG A 14 -6.47 15.32 3.67
N GLN A 15 -5.18 15.19 3.32
CA GLN A 15 -4.72 14.15 2.42
C GLN A 15 -4.06 13.04 3.24
N LEU A 16 -4.66 11.86 3.21
CA LEU A 16 -4.17 10.70 3.93
C LEU A 16 -2.96 10.09 3.22
N CYS A 17 -1.92 9.77 3.99
CA CYS A 17 -0.87 8.86 3.51
C CYS A 17 -1.30 7.40 3.74
N GLY A 18 -0.66 6.45 3.04
CA GLY A 18 -0.99 5.02 3.16
C GLY A 18 -0.98 4.50 4.60
N VAL A 19 -0.04 4.96 5.43
CA VAL A 19 0.06 4.57 6.85
C VAL A 19 -1.14 5.11 7.66
N GLU A 20 -1.58 6.32 7.38
CA GLU A 20 -2.76 6.87 8.06
C GLU A 20 -4.06 6.22 7.59
N ALA A 21 -4.17 5.90 6.29
CA ALA A 21 -5.29 5.12 5.76
C ALA A 21 -5.38 3.76 6.46
N PHE A 22 -4.24 3.07 6.64
CA PHE A 22 -4.17 1.83 7.41
C PHE A 22 -4.65 2.02 8.86
N SER A 23 -4.25 3.11 9.55
CA SER A 23 -4.68 3.39 10.93
C SER A 23 -6.21 3.49 11.03
N ARG A 24 -6.83 4.19 10.09
CA ARG A 24 -8.29 4.38 10.06
C ARG A 24 -9.03 3.08 9.72
N LEU A 25 -8.50 2.30 8.78
CA LEU A 25 -9.03 0.98 8.44
C LEU A 25 -8.91 0.02 9.64
N LEU A 26 -7.78 0.00 10.33
CA LEU A 26 -7.57 -0.80 11.53
C LEU A 26 -8.63 -0.49 12.60
N ALA A 27 -8.88 0.79 12.87
CA ALA A 27 -9.91 1.19 13.82
C ALA A 27 -11.30 0.72 13.37
N ARG A 28 -11.63 0.80 12.08
CA ARG A 28 -12.91 0.29 11.56
C ARG A 28 -13.07 -1.22 11.76
N HIS A 29 -12.00 -1.98 11.54
CA HIS A 29 -12.05 -3.46 11.69
C HIS A 29 -12.09 -3.92 13.13
N PHE A 30 -11.57 -3.14 14.08
CA PHE A 30 -11.83 -3.35 15.50
C PHE A 30 -13.28 -3.02 15.90
N GLY A 31 -14.01 -2.24 15.08
CA GLY A 31 -15.41 -1.89 15.30
C GLY A 31 -15.62 -1.12 16.61
N ALA A 32 -16.60 -1.55 17.42
CA ALA A 32 -16.91 -0.91 18.69
C ALA A 32 -15.75 -0.91 19.71
N ARG A 33 -14.73 -1.73 19.49
CA ARG A 33 -13.54 -1.81 20.37
C ARG A 33 -12.49 -0.73 20.11
N ALA A 34 -12.63 0.07 19.05
CA ALA A 34 -11.65 1.09 18.74
C ALA A 34 -12.27 2.43 18.37
N GLU A 35 -11.60 3.48 18.81
CA GLU A 35 -11.87 4.85 18.39
C GLU A 35 -10.61 5.47 17.79
N THR A 36 -10.81 6.39 16.84
CA THR A 36 -9.71 7.22 16.33
C THR A 36 -9.63 8.52 17.10
N HIS A 37 -8.42 8.93 17.47
CA HIS A 37 -8.16 10.24 18.07
C HIS A 37 -7.16 11.02 17.24
N VAL A 38 -7.53 12.26 16.89
CA VAL A 38 -6.60 13.17 16.21
C VAL A 38 -5.56 13.62 17.23
N LEU A 39 -4.31 13.23 16.97
CA LEU A 39 -3.22 13.61 17.84
C LEU A 39 -2.80 15.06 17.53
N ASP A 40 -3.09 15.94 18.48
CA ASP A 40 -2.77 17.36 18.45
C ASP A 40 -2.21 17.83 19.79
N ALA A 41 -2.21 19.15 20.06
CA ALA A 41 -1.69 19.73 21.29
C ALA A 41 -2.73 19.79 22.45
N ASP A 42 -3.97 19.28 22.25
CA ASP A 42 -5.00 19.26 23.29
C ASP A 42 -4.73 18.13 24.31
N MET A 43 -3.88 18.41 25.28
CA MET A 43 -3.56 17.46 26.34
C MET A 43 -4.77 17.07 27.22
N PRO A 44 -5.67 18.00 27.65
CA PRO A 44 -6.88 17.62 28.35
C PRO A 44 -7.81 16.71 27.54
N GLY A 45 -7.94 16.96 26.23
CA GLY A 45 -8.67 16.09 25.31
C GLY A 45 -8.06 14.69 25.20
N LEU A 46 -6.74 14.62 25.12
CA LEU A 46 -6.01 13.35 25.09
C LEU A 46 -6.22 12.55 26.39
N VAL A 47 -6.14 13.17 27.56
CA VAL A 47 -6.40 12.49 28.85
C VAL A 47 -7.79 11.87 28.87
N ARG A 48 -8.82 12.64 28.48
CA ARG A 48 -10.21 12.14 28.41
C ARG A 48 -10.34 10.99 27.40
N ALA A 49 -9.66 11.08 26.24
CA ALA A 49 -9.69 10.02 25.23
C ALA A 49 -9.03 8.72 25.70
N LEU A 50 -8.07 8.80 26.61
CA LEU A 50 -7.40 7.64 27.21
C LEU A 50 -8.22 6.97 28.32
N GLU A 51 -9.23 7.63 28.86
CA GLU A 51 -10.13 7.04 29.87
C GLU A 51 -10.92 5.87 29.27
N GLY A 52 -10.99 4.75 29.98
CA GLY A 52 -11.70 3.54 29.53
C GLY A 52 -11.02 2.78 28.39
N ARG A 53 -9.79 3.16 28.00
CA ARG A 53 -9.01 2.41 26.99
C ARG A 53 -8.01 1.48 27.68
N ASP A 54 -7.79 0.32 27.05
CA ASP A 54 -6.80 -0.65 27.51
C ASP A 54 -5.46 -0.43 26.79
N ALA A 55 -5.51 -0.03 25.51
CA ALA A 55 -4.34 0.15 24.70
C ALA A 55 -4.45 1.36 23.74
N VAL A 56 -3.30 1.91 23.36
CA VAL A 56 -3.16 2.92 22.31
C VAL A 56 -2.35 2.37 21.14
N VAL A 57 -2.70 2.80 19.93
CA VAL A 57 -2.02 2.35 18.72
C VAL A 57 -1.41 3.53 17.98
N PHE A 58 -0.09 3.44 17.73
CA PHE A 58 0.67 4.37 16.91
C PHE A 58 1.13 3.68 15.63
N ASN A 59 0.89 4.31 14.48
CA ASN A 59 1.40 3.86 13.20
C ASN A 59 2.45 4.84 12.67
N PHE A 60 3.64 4.36 12.32
CA PHE A 60 4.73 5.20 11.84
C PHE A 60 5.27 4.76 10.48
N PRO A 61 5.60 5.76 9.61
CA PRO A 61 5.48 7.20 9.78
C PRO A 61 4.16 7.77 9.24
N ILE A 62 3.39 8.47 10.05
CA ILE A 62 2.29 9.30 9.54
C ILE A 62 2.85 10.65 9.07
N VAL A 63 2.60 10.99 7.81
CA VAL A 63 3.12 12.22 7.19
C VAL A 63 2.57 13.47 7.86
N GLY A 64 1.31 13.45 8.30
CA GLY A 64 0.66 14.57 8.98
C GLY A 64 1.35 14.99 10.29
N TRP A 65 2.12 14.09 10.93
CA TRP A 65 2.84 14.38 12.17
C TRP A 65 4.22 15.05 11.98
N LYS A 66 4.61 15.37 10.76
CA LYS A 66 5.90 16.05 10.50
C LYS A 66 6.12 17.34 11.28
N ARG A 67 5.03 18.03 11.63
CA ARG A 67 5.05 19.30 12.39
C ARG A 67 4.84 19.13 13.88
N GLN A 68 4.55 17.91 14.35
CA GLN A 68 4.22 17.59 15.75
C GLN A 68 5.33 16.74 16.36
N LEU A 69 6.50 17.35 16.55
CA LEU A 69 7.72 16.62 16.91
C LEU A 69 7.63 15.93 18.29
N PHE A 70 6.93 16.52 19.25
CA PHE A 70 6.92 16.04 20.64
C PHE A 70 5.60 15.35 21.04
N THR A 71 4.50 15.69 20.36
CA THR A 71 3.15 15.23 20.75
C THR A 71 3.02 13.69 20.76
N PRO A 72 3.52 12.93 19.77
CA PRO A 72 3.45 11.47 19.82
C PRO A 72 4.21 10.87 21.01
N GLY A 73 5.41 11.38 21.30
CA GLY A 73 6.21 10.93 22.44
C GLY A 73 5.53 11.21 23.78
N LEU A 74 4.97 12.42 23.94
CA LEU A 74 4.24 12.80 25.14
C LEU A 74 2.97 11.95 25.34
N ALA A 75 2.22 11.69 24.25
CA ALA A 75 1.05 10.83 24.28
C ALA A 75 1.40 9.39 24.69
N ALA A 76 2.50 8.85 24.19
CA ALA A 76 2.96 7.51 24.58
C ALA A 76 3.36 7.44 26.06
N VAL A 77 4.10 8.44 26.55
CA VAL A 77 4.47 8.52 27.98
C VAL A 77 3.23 8.62 28.86
N LEU A 78 2.28 9.50 28.50
CA LEU A 78 1.03 9.67 29.24
C LEU A 78 0.22 8.37 29.28
N ALA A 79 0.06 7.70 28.14
CA ALA A 79 -0.62 6.41 28.08
C ALA A 79 0.02 5.38 29.02
N ARG A 80 1.37 5.31 29.06
CA ARG A 80 2.08 4.42 29.98
C ARG A 80 1.88 4.79 31.45
N LEU A 81 1.89 6.08 31.79
CA LEU A 81 1.64 6.56 33.16
C LEU A 81 0.21 6.23 33.60
N MET A 82 -0.75 6.21 32.66
CA MET A 82 -2.14 5.79 32.93
C MET A 82 -2.32 4.26 32.89
N GLY A 83 -1.25 3.48 32.79
CA GLY A 83 -1.30 2.02 32.78
C GLY A 83 -1.81 1.41 31.46
N ARG A 84 -1.84 2.17 30.35
CA ARG A 84 -2.31 1.68 29.05
C ARG A 84 -1.18 0.98 28.29
N ASP A 85 -1.55 -0.04 27.55
CA ASP A 85 -0.62 -0.66 26.59
C ASP A 85 -0.32 0.28 25.43
N VAL A 86 0.91 0.25 24.93
CA VAL A 86 1.33 1.05 23.78
C VAL A 86 1.76 0.10 22.67
N VAL A 87 0.94 0.00 21.63
CA VAL A 87 1.19 -0.78 20.42
C VAL A 87 1.77 0.14 19.36
N VAL A 88 2.93 -0.19 18.83
CA VAL A 88 3.59 0.62 17.80
C VAL A 88 3.77 -0.19 16.53
N PHE A 89 3.18 0.27 15.42
CA PHE A 89 3.40 -0.27 14.09
C PHE A 89 4.51 0.52 13.38
N LEU A 90 5.52 -0.20 12.91
CA LEU A 90 6.62 0.35 12.13
C LEU A 90 6.49 -0.13 10.68
N HIS A 91 6.17 0.81 9.78
CA HIS A 91 6.10 0.54 8.34
C HIS A 91 7.41 0.82 7.62
N GLU A 92 8.31 1.57 8.24
CA GLU A 92 9.64 1.93 7.76
C GLU A 92 10.56 2.13 8.97
N TRP A 93 11.86 1.84 8.81
CA TRP A 93 12.85 2.15 9.84
C TRP A 93 14.08 2.84 9.28
N LEU A 94 14.86 2.21 8.38
CA LEU A 94 16.06 2.83 7.81
C LEU A 94 15.75 3.98 6.85
N ALA A 95 14.59 3.94 6.17
CA ALA A 95 14.14 5.02 5.30
C ALA A 95 13.76 6.30 6.07
N LEU A 96 13.56 6.22 7.40
CA LEU A 96 13.34 7.40 8.24
C LEU A 96 14.60 8.21 8.37
N ASP A 97 14.49 9.52 8.17
CA ASP A 97 15.57 10.44 8.51
C ASP A 97 15.89 10.43 10.02
N TRP A 98 17.11 10.84 10.39
CA TRP A 98 17.55 10.78 11.78
C TRP A 98 16.66 11.61 12.75
N LYS A 99 16.11 12.75 12.30
CA LYS A 99 15.22 13.60 13.10
C LYS A 99 13.94 12.86 13.46
N ARG A 100 13.34 12.18 12.47
CA ARG A 100 12.15 11.34 12.72
C ARG A 100 12.45 10.18 13.66
N ARG A 101 13.64 9.55 13.57
CA ARG A 101 14.01 8.48 14.52
C ARG A 101 14.12 9.01 15.94
N ILE A 102 14.66 10.22 16.14
CA ILE A 102 14.72 10.86 17.47
C ILE A 102 13.32 11.12 18.00
N VAL A 103 12.43 11.65 17.17
CA VAL A 103 11.03 11.92 17.56
C VAL A 103 10.27 10.62 17.89
N LEU A 104 10.54 9.55 17.14
CA LEU A 104 9.92 8.24 17.36
C LEU A 104 10.48 7.49 18.57
N ALA A 105 11.72 7.77 18.96
CA ALA A 105 12.39 7.05 20.04
C ALA A 105 11.59 6.99 21.36
N PRO A 106 10.99 8.08 21.87
CA PRO A 106 10.16 8.02 23.09
C PRO A 106 8.95 7.08 22.94
N VAL A 107 8.30 7.09 21.76
CA VAL A 107 7.14 6.23 21.50
C VAL A 107 7.55 4.76 21.51
N VAL A 108 8.65 4.43 20.82
CA VAL A 108 9.16 3.04 20.78
C VAL A 108 9.67 2.57 22.14
N LEU A 109 10.27 3.47 22.95
CA LEU A 109 10.68 3.14 24.33
C LEU A 109 9.46 2.86 25.24
N CYS A 110 8.35 3.55 25.03
CA CYS A 110 7.10 3.32 25.73
C CYS A 110 6.33 2.09 25.23
N ALA A 111 6.69 1.54 24.05
CA ALA A 111 5.97 0.42 23.46
C ALA A 111 5.93 -0.81 24.39
N THR A 112 4.76 -1.42 24.52
CA THR A 112 4.57 -2.74 25.14
C THR A 112 4.62 -3.83 24.07
N ARG A 113 4.18 -3.50 22.85
CA ARG A 113 4.17 -4.37 21.69
C ARG A 113 4.69 -3.61 20.46
N LEU A 114 5.52 -4.27 19.64
CA LEU A 114 6.01 -3.76 18.35
C LEU A 114 5.49 -4.63 17.23
N ALA A 115 4.81 -4.02 16.28
CA ALA A 115 4.38 -4.66 15.04
C ALA A 115 5.16 -4.07 13.86
N PHE A 116 5.59 -4.91 12.94
CA PHE A 116 6.33 -4.52 11.75
C PHE A 116 5.54 -4.91 10.52
N SER A 117 5.47 -4.03 9.54
CA SER A 117 4.73 -4.26 8.30
C SER A 117 5.36 -5.33 7.40
N ALA A 118 6.60 -5.70 7.67
CA ALA A 118 7.35 -6.69 6.90
C ALA A 118 8.55 -7.20 7.70
N PRO A 119 9.05 -8.42 7.41
CA PRO A 119 10.22 -9.01 8.06
C PRO A 119 11.47 -8.14 7.92
N GLU A 120 11.70 -7.58 6.73
CA GLU A 120 12.85 -6.71 6.47
C GLU A 120 12.88 -5.49 7.40
N ILE A 121 11.72 -4.92 7.73
CA ILE A 121 11.63 -3.78 8.66
C ILE A 121 11.94 -4.24 10.11
N ALA A 122 11.51 -5.43 10.47
CA ALA A 122 11.84 -6.02 11.78
C ALA A 122 13.35 -6.26 11.90
N ASP A 123 13.98 -6.77 10.84
CA ASP A 123 15.42 -7.04 10.78
C ASP A 123 16.23 -5.74 10.78
N GLU A 124 15.81 -4.75 9.99
CA GLU A 124 16.42 -3.41 10.00
C GLU A 124 16.41 -2.80 11.42
N PHE A 125 15.27 -2.88 12.10
CA PHE A 125 15.14 -2.42 13.48
C PHE A 125 16.05 -3.22 14.42
N ALA A 126 16.04 -4.55 14.32
CA ALA A 126 16.79 -5.45 15.20
C ALA A 126 18.32 -5.22 15.14
N ARG A 127 18.85 -4.82 13.99
CA ARG A 127 20.27 -4.50 13.80
C ARG A 127 20.70 -3.19 14.46
N THR A 128 19.76 -2.36 14.94
CA THR A 128 20.10 -1.08 15.60
C THR A 128 20.48 -1.29 17.06
N ARG A 129 21.38 -0.41 17.57
CA ARG A 129 21.69 -0.39 19.01
C ARG A 129 20.45 -0.06 19.85
N PHE A 130 19.56 0.73 19.31
CA PHE A 130 18.32 1.13 19.94
C PHE A 130 17.39 -0.07 20.23
N ALA A 131 17.35 -1.05 19.34
CA ALA A 131 16.57 -2.27 19.51
C ALA A 131 16.95 -3.07 20.79
N ARG A 132 18.19 -2.92 21.27
CA ARG A 132 18.67 -3.58 22.50
C ARG A 132 18.04 -2.96 23.77
N LEU A 133 17.59 -1.72 23.68
CA LEU A 133 16.92 -1.00 24.78
C LEU A 133 15.42 -1.35 24.84
N VAL A 134 14.89 -1.96 23.77
CA VAL A 134 13.46 -2.28 23.63
C VAL A 134 13.29 -3.79 23.61
N THR A 135 13.20 -4.39 24.82
CA THR A 135 12.94 -5.83 25.00
C THR A 135 11.44 -6.09 25.07
N ARG A 136 10.73 -5.91 23.97
CA ARG A 136 9.27 -6.06 23.93
C ARG A 136 8.88 -7.17 22.96
N ARG A 137 7.63 -7.60 23.07
CA ARG A 137 7.05 -8.53 22.10
C ARG A 137 7.09 -7.91 20.72
N ARG A 138 7.60 -8.64 19.76
CA ARG A 138 7.76 -8.24 18.36
C ARG A 138 7.01 -9.20 17.46
N GLN A 139 6.31 -8.66 16.50
CA GLN A 139 5.59 -9.46 15.49
C GLN A 139 5.64 -8.79 14.12
N VAL A 140 5.57 -9.60 13.08
CA VAL A 140 5.34 -9.12 11.71
C VAL A 140 3.86 -9.27 11.41
N VAL A 141 3.27 -8.20 10.87
CA VAL A 141 1.83 -8.12 10.57
C VAL A 141 1.69 -7.84 9.08
N PRO A 142 0.99 -8.68 8.32
CA PRO A 142 0.75 -8.45 6.90
C PRO A 142 -0.06 -7.17 6.69
N ILE A 143 0.27 -6.40 5.64
CA ILE A 143 -0.40 -5.13 5.35
C ILE A 143 -1.43 -5.32 4.24
N PRO A 144 -2.73 -5.03 4.47
CA PRO A 144 -3.76 -5.09 3.45
C PRO A 144 -3.64 -3.91 2.47
N PRO A 145 -4.29 -3.98 1.31
CA PRO A 145 -4.42 -2.80 0.46
C PRO A 145 -5.27 -1.74 1.15
N ASN A 146 -4.93 -0.47 0.91
CA ASN A 146 -5.72 0.66 1.46
C ASN A 146 -7.00 0.94 0.68
N VAL A 147 -7.11 0.38 -0.51
CA VAL A 147 -8.24 0.54 -1.44
C VAL A 147 -8.60 -0.86 -1.95
N LEU A 148 -9.88 -1.16 -1.97
CA LEU A 148 -10.41 -2.40 -2.52
C LEU A 148 -11.39 -2.06 -3.64
N PRO A 149 -10.93 -1.97 -4.91
CA PRO A 149 -11.78 -1.58 -6.04
C PRO A 149 -12.61 -2.77 -6.54
N VAL A 150 -13.55 -3.22 -5.70
CA VAL A 150 -14.49 -4.31 -5.98
C VAL A 150 -15.91 -3.90 -5.58
N GLY A 151 -16.91 -4.61 -6.08
CA GLY A 151 -18.32 -4.35 -5.76
C GLY A 151 -18.99 -3.37 -6.73
N ALA A 152 -19.76 -2.43 -6.21
CA ALA A 152 -20.53 -1.49 -7.02
C ALA A 152 -19.61 -0.58 -7.87
N GLU A 153 -19.97 -0.43 -9.16
CA GLU A 153 -19.21 0.37 -10.12
C GLU A 153 -19.95 1.67 -10.41
N LYS A 154 -19.22 2.77 -10.39
CA LYS A 154 -19.70 4.06 -10.83
C LYS A 154 -18.97 4.50 -12.09
N ALA A 155 -19.67 4.43 -13.22
CA ALA A 155 -19.10 4.84 -14.49
C ALA A 155 -18.74 6.32 -14.50
N SER A 156 -17.50 6.63 -14.91
CA SER A 156 -16.97 7.97 -15.13
C SER A 156 -16.72 8.21 -16.63
N ASP A 157 -16.41 9.45 -17.02
CA ASP A 157 -16.01 9.74 -18.39
C ASP A 157 -14.75 8.96 -18.78
N ILE A 158 -13.84 8.78 -17.82
CA ILE A 158 -12.61 8.01 -18.02
C ILE A 158 -12.95 6.54 -18.28
N SER A 159 -13.74 5.89 -17.41
CA SER A 159 -14.07 4.47 -17.60
C SER A 159 -14.84 4.24 -18.91
N ARG A 160 -15.74 5.15 -19.30
CA ARG A 160 -16.42 5.08 -20.60
C ARG A 160 -15.46 5.20 -21.79
N ALA A 161 -14.50 6.12 -21.74
CA ALA A 161 -13.49 6.26 -22.78
C ALA A 161 -12.58 5.02 -22.89
N LEU A 162 -12.21 4.41 -21.77
CA LEU A 162 -11.44 3.16 -21.75
C LEU A 162 -12.25 2.00 -22.31
N SER A 163 -13.54 1.91 -21.97
CA SER A 163 -14.44 0.89 -22.51
C SER A 163 -14.53 0.94 -24.04
N VAL A 164 -14.62 2.13 -24.63
CA VAL A 164 -14.60 2.30 -26.07
C VAL A 164 -13.29 1.78 -26.70
N GLN A 165 -12.14 2.08 -26.08
CA GLN A 165 -10.85 1.58 -26.55
C GLN A 165 -10.78 0.05 -26.51
N ARG A 166 -11.22 -0.55 -25.40
CA ARG A 166 -11.23 -2.01 -25.19
C ARG A 166 -12.16 -2.72 -26.17
N GLN A 167 -13.35 -2.18 -26.40
CA GLN A 167 -14.32 -2.71 -27.38
C GLN A 167 -13.77 -2.63 -28.82
N GLY A 168 -12.89 -1.67 -29.10
CA GLY A 168 -12.12 -1.58 -30.35
C GLY A 168 -11.01 -2.63 -30.49
N GLY A 169 -10.82 -3.51 -29.50
CA GLY A 169 -9.81 -4.59 -29.51
C GLY A 169 -8.47 -4.19 -28.90
N ARG A 170 -8.32 -2.96 -28.42
CA ARG A 170 -7.08 -2.48 -27.78
C ARG A 170 -6.84 -3.21 -26.45
N LEU A 171 -5.61 -3.73 -26.26
CA LEU A 171 -5.15 -4.23 -24.96
C LEU A 171 -4.89 -3.05 -24.04
N LEU A 172 -5.53 -3.00 -22.87
CA LEU A 172 -5.31 -1.97 -21.87
C LEU A 172 -4.40 -2.48 -20.76
N LEU A 173 -3.15 -1.98 -20.77
CA LEU A 173 -2.14 -2.26 -19.74
C LEU A 173 -2.25 -1.25 -18.62
N GLY A 174 -2.42 -1.69 -17.37
CA GLY A 174 -2.66 -0.81 -16.22
C GLY A 174 -1.50 -0.72 -15.24
N GLN A 175 -1.37 0.44 -14.58
CA GLN A 175 -0.61 0.60 -13.35
C GLN A 175 -1.40 1.47 -12.37
N PHE A 176 -1.67 0.96 -11.17
CA PHE A 176 -2.39 1.70 -10.13
C PHE A 176 -1.47 2.33 -9.10
N GLY A 177 -1.81 3.55 -8.67
CA GLY A 177 -1.20 4.30 -7.58
C GLY A 177 -0.38 5.50 -8.06
N SER A 178 0.26 6.21 -7.13
CA SER A 178 1.02 7.44 -7.45
C SER A 178 2.15 7.20 -8.44
N ILE A 179 2.35 8.16 -9.36
CA ILE A 179 3.40 8.13 -10.37
C ILE A 179 4.61 8.90 -9.81
N TYR A 180 5.74 8.20 -9.66
CA TYR A 180 7.01 8.75 -9.20
C TYR A 180 8.19 7.85 -9.61
N PRO A 181 9.45 8.35 -9.64
CA PRO A 181 10.58 7.62 -10.24
C PRO A 181 10.78 6.20 -9.69
N LYS A 182 10.69 5.99 -8.37
CA LYS A 182 10.87 4.66 -7.76
C LYS A 182 9.76 3.66 -8.11
N LYS A 183 8.61 4.11 -8.66
CA LYS A 183 7.56 3.20 -9.13
C LYS A 183 7.83 2.66 -10.55
N GLN A 184 8.85 3.20 -11.21
CA GLN A 184 9.31 2.78 -12.53
C GLN A 184 8.19 2.78 -13.61
N SER A 185 7.27 3.75 -13.55
CA SER A 185 6.20 3.89 -14.55
C SER A 185 6.75 4.00 -15.99
N ALA A 186 7.96 4.55 -16.16
CA ALA A 186 8.64 4.61 -17.46
C ALA A 186 8.95 3.22 -18.04
N ILE A 187 9.21 2.21 -17.20
CA ILE A 187 9.45 0.83 -17.68
C ILE A 187 8.14 0.23 -18.20
N VAL A 188 7.00 0.52 -17.57
CA VAL A 188 5.69 0.08 -18.08
C VAL A 188 5.40 0.69 -19.46
N LEU A 189 5.81 1.95 -19.70
CA LEU A 189 5.75 2.55 -21.05
C LEU A 189 6.64 1.82 -22.04
N GLN A 190 7.85 1.38 -21.66
CA GLN A 190 8.74 0.59 -22.52
C GLN A 190 8.13 -0.77 -22.86
N VAL A 191 7.48 -1.44 -21.90
CA VAL A 191 6.74 -2.70 -22.16
C VAL A 191 5.62 -2.47 -23.17
N ALA A 192 4.86 -1.40 -23.03
CA ALA A 192 3.81 -1.06 -24.00
C ALA A 192 4.39 -0.75 -25.38
N ALA A 193 5.49 0.00 -25.47
CA ALA A 193 6.16 0.29 -26.74
C ALA A 193 6.68 -0.99 -27.42
N GLU A 194 7.21 -1.93 -26.65
CA GLU A 194 7.62 -3.25 -27.15
C GLU A 194 6.43 -4.04 -27.73
N LEU A 195 5.31 -4.06 -27.02
CA LEU A 195 4.08 -4.71 -27.51
C LEU A 195 3.57 -4.06 -28.82
N VAL A 196 3.61 -2.72 -28.91
CA VAL A 196 3.28 -1.99 -30.14
C VAL A 196 4.25 -2.36 -31.27
N ARG A 197 5.55 -2.45 -30.99
CA ARG A 197 6.57 -2.88 -31.97
C ARG A 197 6.32 -4.31 -32.46
N GLN A 198 5.76 -5.18 -31.65
CA GLN A 198 5.34 -6.55 -32.00
C GLN A 198 4.02 -6.59 -32.80
N GLY A 199 3.39 -5.44 -33.05
CA GLY A 199 2.16 -5.34 -33.83
C GLY A 199 0.86 -5.39 -33.04
N HIS A 200 0.92 -5.32 -31.71
CA HIS A 200 -0.28 -5.28 -30.86
C HIS A 200 -0.81 -3.85 -30.73
N ASP A 201 -2.13 -3.68 -30.77
CA ASP A 201 -2.76 -2.40 -30.40
C ASP A 201 -2.89 -2.32 -28.89
N VAL A 202 -2.07 -1.45 -28.26
CA VAL A 202 -1.95 -1.32 -26.79
C VAL A 202 -2.23 0.11 -26.35
N GLY A 203 -3.02 0.26 -25.29
CA GLY A 203 -3.16 1.48 -24.52
C GLY A 203 -2.61 1.28 -23.10
N VAL A 204 -2.15 2.35 -22.46
CA VAL A 204 -1.63 2.30 -21.10
C VAL A 204 -2.47 3.19 -20.20
N VAL A 205 -2.90 2.65 -19.06
CA VAL A 205 -3.74 3.33 -18.08
C VAL A 205 -2.97 3.47 -16.76
N PHE A 206 -2.61 4.69 -16.40
CA PHE A 206 -2.09 5.01 -15.07
C PHE A 206 -3.24 5.50 -14.19
N ALA A 207 -3.81 4.57 -13.40
CA ALA A 207 -4.87 4.88 -12.44
C ALA A 207 -4.25 5.53 -11.19
N GLY A 208 -4.00 6.85 -11.25
CA GLY A 208 -3.34 7.60 -10.20
C GLY A 208 -2.80 8.94 -10.66
N SER A 209 -2.21 9.68 -9.72
CA SER A 209 -1.67 11.03 -9.97
C SER A 209 -0.16 11.09 -9.75
N PHE A 210 0.46 12.11 -10.34
CA PHE A 210 1.85 12.45 -10.07
C PHE A 210 2.02 12.93 -8.62
N ILE A 211 3.13 12.54 -7.96
CA ILE A 211 3.46 13.06 -6.64
C ILE A 211 3.89 14.52 -6.77
N LYS A 212 3.21 15.40 -6.05
CA LYS A 212 3.56 16.82 -5.98
C LYS A 212 4.84 17.05 -5.15
N GLY A 213 5.66 18.02 -5.56
CA GLY A 213 6.87 18.41 -4.85
C GLY A 213 8.12 17.58 -5.17
N LEU A 214 8.08 16.78 -6.23
CA LEU A 214 9.25 16.23 -6.91
C LEU A 214 9.38 16.93 -8.25
N ASP A 215 10.53 17.57 -8.48
CA ASP A 215 10.75 18.36 -9.70
C ASP A 215 10.74 17.48 -10.95
N ASN A 216 10.08 17.97 -12.00
CA ASN A 216 10.07 17.43 -13.36
C ASN A 216 9.55 15.98 -13.53
N VAL A 217 8.86 15.37 -12.54
CA VAL A 217 8.37 13.98 -12.67
C VAL A 217 7.35 13.87 -13.81
N GLU A 218 6.40 14.78 -13.87
CA GLU A 218 5.35 14.80 -14.89
C GLU A 218 5.93 15.11 -16.26
N GLU A 219 6.80 16.11 -16.36
CA GLU A 219 7.47 16.49 -17.60
C GLU A 219 8.31 15.35 -18.18
N ASN A 220 9.12 14.69 -17.35
CA ASN A 220 9.94 13.55 -17.75
C ASN A 220 9.10 12.35 -18.16
N PHE A 221 7.97 12.12 -17.49
CA PHE A 221 7.02 11.07 -17.85
C PHE A 221 6.46 11.31 -19.26
N PHE A 222 5.91 12.50 -19.53
CA PHE A 222 5.36 12.80 -20.85
C PHE A 222 6.42 12.96 -21.94
N ALA A 223 7.66 13.31 -21.62
CA ALA A 223 8.78 13.21 -22.55
C ALA A 223 8.99 11.74 -22.97
N SER A 224 9.05 10.80 -21.99
CA SER A 224 9.16 9.37 -22.29
C SER A 224 7.99 8.85 -23.14
N VAL A 225 6.77 9.32 -22.88
CA VAL A 225 5.59 8.97 -23.68
C VAL A 225 5.77 9.37 -25.15
N ARG A 226 6.29 10.60 -25.42
CA ARG A 226 6.55 11.07 -26.78
C ARG A 226 7.68 10.32 -27.45
N ASP A 227 8.80 10.13 -26.74
CA ASP A 227 10.01 9.45 -27.26
C ASP A 227 9.73 7.99 -27.65
N LEU A 228 8.79 7.34 -26.94
CA LEU A 228 8.35 5.97 -27.21
C LEU A 228 7.20 5.88 -28.23
N GLY A 229 6.72 7.01 -28.78
CA GLY A 229 5.63 7.03 -29.76
C GLY A 229 4.26 6.63 -29.19
N LEU A 230 4.03 6.87 -27.91
CA LEU A 230 2.81 6.46 -27.20
C LEU A 230 1.82 7.62 -26.92
N ALA A 231 1.98 8.78 -27.59
CA ALA A 231 1.22 9.99 -27.28
C ALA A 231 -0.31 9.79 -27.24
N ASP A 232 -0.88 9.02 -28.17
CA ASP A 232 -2.31 8.76 -28.28
C ASP A 232 -2.74 7.45 -27.58
N ARG A 233 -1.87 6.88 -26.76
CA ARG A 233 -2.04 5.56 -26.13
C ARG A 233 -2.02 5.57 -24.61
N VAL A 234 -1.71 6.72 -24.00
CA VAL A 234 -1.53 6.84 -22.55
C VAL A 234 -2.66 7.64 -21.93
N THR A 235 -3.31 7.06 -20.92
CA THR A 235 -4.31 7.70 -20.07
C THR A 235 -3.78 7.82 -18.66
N VAL A 236 -3.75 9.02 -18.09
CA VAL A 236 -3.48 9.26 -16.66
C VAL A 236 -4.76 9.78 -16.04
N THR A 237 -5.33 9.03 -15.09
CA THR A 237 -6.65 9.37 -14.51
C THR A 237 -6.61 10.55 -13.56
N GLY A 238 -5.44 10.88 -13.00
CA GLY A 238 -5.37 11.69 -11.80
C GLY A 238 -5.78 10.91 -10.56
N TYR A 239 -5.97 11.62 -9.45
CA TYR A 239 -6.43 11.01 -8.19
C TYR A 239 -7.92 10.71 -8.27
N VAL A 240 -8.29 9.44 -8.12
CA VAL A 240 -9.67 8.95 -8.04
C VAL A 240 -10.01 8.70 -6.57
N ALA A 241 -11.01 9.39 -6.04
CA ALA A 241 -11.34 9.36 -4.61
C ALA A 241 -12.31 8.22 -4.22
N GLY A 242 -13.17 7.80 -5.15
CA GLY A 242 -14.19 6.78 -4.91
C GLY A 242 -13.70 5.39 -5.30
N ASP A 243 -13.88 4.43 -4.42
CA ASP A 243 -13.56 3.02 -4.70
C ASP A 243 -14.46 2.47 -5.81
N ASP A 244 -15.72 2.92 -5.91
CA ASP A 244 -16.69 2.58 -6.95
C ASP A 244 -16.29 3.09 -8.34
N GLU A 245 -15.77 4.32 -8.43
CA GLU A 245 -15.23 4.87 -9.68
C GLU A 245 -13.92 4.17 -10.08
N LEU A 246 -13.08 3.87 -9.10
CA LEU A 246 -11.84 3.14 -9.33
C LEU A 246 -12.11 1.71 -9.80
N ALA A 247 -13.14 1.03 -9.25
CA ALA A 247 -13.59 -0.28 -9.72
C ALA A 247 -14.02 -0.24 -11.19
N ALA A 248 -14.78 0.78 -11.60
CA ALA A 248 -15.18 0.97 -12.99
C ALA A 248 -13.99 1.20 -13.94
N ILE A 249 -12.92 1.87 -13.48
CA ILE A 249 -11.68 2.03 -14.27
C ILE A 249 -10.91 0.70 -14.34
N PHE A 250 -10.78 -0.02 -13.22
CA PHE A 250 -10.05 -1.29 -13.19
C PHE A 250 -10.67 -2.34 -14.08
N LYS A 251 -11.99 -2.40 -14.14
CA LYS A 251 -12.74 -3.32 -15.02
C LYS A 251 -12.34 -3.22 -16.49
N GLU A 252 -11.94 -2.04 -16.95
CA GLU A 252 -11.54 -1.83 -18.34
C GLU A 252 -10.07 -2.21 -18.61
N ILE A 253 -9.27 -2.45 -17.57
CA ILE A 253 -7.86 -2.85 -17.69
C ILE A 253 -7.80 -4.37 -17.90
N ASP A 254 -7.03 -4.82 -18.90
CA ASP A 254 -6.87 -6.24 -19.17
C ASP A 254 -5.81 -6.89 -18.26
N VAL A 255 -4.65 -6.22 -18.10
CA VAL A 255 -3.52 -6.72 -17.31
C VAL A 255 -2.86 -5.54 -16.59
N PHE A 256 -2.57 -5.70 -15.31
CA PHE A 256 -1.72 -4.73 -14.59
C PHE A 256 -0.26 -5.12 -14.68
N CYS A 257 0.62 -4.12 -14.78
CA CYS A 257 2.06 -4.33 -14.86
C CYS A 257 2.81 -3.44 -13.85
N TYR A 258 3.70 -4.06 -13.09
CA TYR A 258 4.57 -3.38 -12.14
C TYR A 258 5.98 -3.94 -12.21
N LEU A 259 6.96 -3.05 -12.18
CA LEU A 259 8.35 -3.42 -12.06
C LEU A 259 8.98 -2.54 -10.99
N PHE A 260 9.56 -3.13 -9.98
CA PHE A 260 10.15 -2.42 -8.85
C PHE A 260 11.65 -2.67 -8.79
N PRO A 261 12.49 -1.65 -8.48
CA PRO A 261 13.94 -1.83 -8.38
C PRO A 261 14.34 -2.89 -7.35
N GLU A 262 13.57 -2.98 -6.26
CA GLU A 262 13.75 -3.93 -5.17
C GLU A 262 12.93 -5.23 -5.33
N GLY A 263 12.31 -5.46 -6.49
CA GLY A 263 11.35 -6.53 -6.67
C GLY A 263 10.04 -6.33 -5.90
N LEU A 264 9.15 -7.30 -5.97
CA LEU A 264 7.88 -7.29 -5.22
C LEU A 264 8.15 -7.41 -3.72
N THR A 265 7.58 -6.52 -2.93
CA THR A 265 7.59 -6.60 -1.47
C THR A 265 6.17 -6.72 -0.92
N SER A 266 6.02 -7.28 0.28
CA SER A 266 4.71 -7.46 0.95
C SER A 266 3.97 -6.15 1.25
N ARG A 267 4.64 -5.00 1.12
CA ARG A 267 4.07 -3.67 1.36
C ARG A 267 3.45 -3.02 0.11
N ARG A 268 3.39 -3.75 -1.02
CA ARG A 268 2.86 -3.24 -2.29
C ARG A 268 1.34 -3.36 -2.37
N GLY A 269 0.63 -2.57 -1.56
CA GLY A 269 -0.84 -2.55 -1.53
C GLY A 269 -1.50 -2.26 -2.89
N SER A 270 -0.82 -1.53 -3.79
CA SER A 270 -1.34 -1.31 -5.16
C SER A 270 -1.34 -2.58 -6.02
N VAL A 271 -0.40 -3.50 -5.79
CA VAL A 271 -0.37 -4.82 -6.44
C VAL A 271 -1.50 -5.69 -5.89
N LEU A 272 -1.70 -5.69 -4.57
CA LEU A 272 -2.83 -6.41 -3.94
C LEU A 272 -4.18 -5.89 -4.45
N ALA A 273 -4.38 -4.57 -4.49
CA ALA A 273 -5.63 -3.97 -4.97
C ALA A 273 -5.91 -4.37 -6.44
N ALA A 274 -4.89 -4.34 -7.29
CA ALA A 274 -5.01 -4.74 -8.69
C ALA A 274 -5.33 -6.24 -8.84
N ALA A 275 -4.64 -7.12 -8.10
CA ALA A 275 -4.91 -8.56 -8.18
C ALA A 275 -6.28 -8.94 -7.61
N LEU A 276 -6.72 -8.29 -6.54
CA LEU A 276 -8.05 -8.51 -5.92
C LEU A 276 -9.20 -8.00 -6.77
N SER A 277 -8.95 -7.13 -7.76
CA SER A 277 -10.00 -6.70 -8.71
C SER A 277 -10.34 -7.75 -9.77
N GLY A 278 -9.74 -8.95 -9.70
CA GLY A 278 -9.99 -10.05 -10.62
C GLY A 278 -9.16 -10.01 -11.91
N HIS A 279 -8.19 -9.10 -12.01
CA HIS A 279 -7.30 -8.97 -13.16
C HIS A 279 -5.92 -9.54 -12.88
N ALA A 280 -5.28 -10.08 -13.89
CA ALA A 280 -3.89 -10.53 -13.79
C ALA A 280 -2.94 -9.36 -13.55
N VAL A 281 -1.97 -9.56 -12.67
CA VAL A 281 -0.88 -8.62 -12.40
C VAL A 281 0.45 -9.26 -12.75
N VAL A 282 1.16 -8.68 -13.70
CA VAL A 282 2.55 -9.05 -14.02
C VAL A 282 3.47 -8.16 -13.20
N VAL A 283 4.34 -8.77 -12.40
CA VAL A 283 5.28 -8.05 -11.52
C VAL A 283 6.58 -8.83 -11.37
N ASN A 284 7.70 -8.13 -11.23
CA ASN A 284 8.98 -8.79 -10.99
C ASN A 284 9.04 -9.43 -9.60
N ALA A 285 9.67 -10.62 -9.54
CA ALA A 285 9.78 -11.43 -8.34
C ALA A 285 10.49 -10.68 -7.20
N PRO A 286 10.23 -11.03 -5.93
CA PRO A 286 11.03 -10.57 -4.82
C PRO A 286 12.51 -10.89 -5.01
N LEU A 287 13.40 -10.03 -4.47
CA LEU A 287 14.85 -10.32 -4.45
C LEU A 287 15.17 -11.56 -3.60
N GLU A 288 14.44 -11.76 -2.51
CA GLU A 288 14.59 -12.92 -1.63
C GLU A 288 13.40 -13.86 -1.79
N ALA A 289 13.66 -15.15 -1.99
CA ALA A 289 12.63 -16.14 -2.28
C ALA A 289 11.51 -16.23 -1.23
N ASN A 290 11.80 -15.94 0.04
CA ASN A 290 10.83 -16.03 1.13
C ASN A 290 10.29 -14.66 1.60
N ALA A 291 10.52 -13.59 0.85
CA ALA A 291 10.11 -12.23 1.25
C ALA A 291 8.60 -12.07 1.47
N LEU A 292 7.78 -12.90 0.80
CA LEU A 292 6.31 -12.90 0.91
C LEU A 292 5.77 -14.01 1.83
N GLY A 293 6.62 -14.84 2.45
CA GLY A 293 6.22 -16.04 3.20
C GLY A 293 5.30 -15.75 4.40
N HIS A 294 5.40 -14.57 4.99
CA HIS A 294 4.57 -14.13 6.11
C HIS A 294 3.19 -13.59 5.66
N HIS A 295 2.95 -13.43 4.35
CA HIS A 295 1.76 -12.76 3.82
C HIS A 295 0.90 -13.74 2.99
N GLY A 296 0.04 -14.50 3.67
CA GLY A 296 -0.74 -15.58 3.04
C GLY A 296 -1.61 -15.14 1.85
N LEU A 297 -2.09 -13.89 1.83
CA LEU A 297 -2.84 -13.37 0.69
C LEU A 297 -1.96 -13.23 -0.57
N PHE A 298 -0.72 -12.73 -0.46
CA PHE A 298 0.20 -12.70 -1.60
C PHE A 298 0.49 -14.11 -2.14
N GLN A 299 0.71 -15.08 -1.26
CA GLN A 299 0.95 -16.46 -1.66
C GLN A 299 -0.24 -17.02 -2.45
N ARG A 300 -1.45 -16.83 -1.94
CA ARG A 300 -2.67 -17.28 -2.61
C ARG A 300 -2.87 -16.61 -3.98
N LEU A 301 -2.64 -15.30 -4.08
CA LEU A 301 -2.76 -14.58 -5.36
C LEU A 301 -1.71 -15.02 -6.39
N ILE A 302 -0.55 -15.51 -5.95
CA ILE A 302 0.45 -16.13 -6.84
C ILE A 302 -0.01 -17.54 -7.25
N GLU A 303 -0.51 -18.34 -6.33
CA GLU A 303 -1.01 -19.71 -6.59
C GLU A 303 -2.19 -19.69 -7.57
N THR A 304 -3.10 -18.73 -7.48
CA THR A 304 -4.26 -18.55 -8.38
C THR A 304 -3.93 -17.80 -9.67
N HIS A 305 -2.66 -17.53 -9.94
CA HIS A 305 -2.18 -16.77 -11.10
C HIS A 305 -2.74 -15.34 -11.24
N ALA A 306 -3.36 -14.80 -10.18
CA ALA A 306 -3.72 -13.40 -10.12
C ALA A 306 -2.47 -12.49 -10.05
N ILE A 307 -1.39 -12.97 -9.45
CA ILE A 307 -0.06 -12.37 -9.52
C ILE A 307 0.88 -13.32 -10.28
N ARG A 308 1.43 -12.84 -11.38
CA ARG A 308 2.40 -13.56 -12.22
C ARG A 308 3.77 -12.94 -12.04
N LEU A 309 4.69 -13.73 -11.51
CA LEU A 309 6.04 -13.28 -11.25
C LEU A 309 6.91 -13.48 -12.50
N VAL A 310 7.58 -12.40 -12.94
CA VAL A 310 8.70 -12.49 -13.90
C VAL A 310 10.02 -12.42 -13.14
N PRO A 311 11.14 -12.89 -13.71
CA PRO A 311 12.46 -12.75 -13.07
C PRO A 311 12.72 -11.29 -12.64
N THR A 312 13.45 -11.11 -11.55
CA THR A 312 13.71 -9.77 -10.99
C THR A 312 14.42 -8.84 -11.99
N GLU A 313 15.32 -9.41 -12.81
CA GLU A 313 16.06 -8.71 -13.86
C GLU A 313 15.51 -9.04 -15.27
N ALA A 314 14.21 -9.32 -15.39
CA ALA A 314 13.60 -9.61 -16.69
C ALA A 314 13.76 -8.42 -17.64
N ASP A 315 14.16 -8.69 -18.86
CA ASP A 315 14.18 -7.69 -19.92
C ASP A 315 12.77 -7.32 -20.42
N ILE A 316 12.66 -6.24 -21.14
CA ILE A 316 11.37 -5.74 -21.63
C ILE A 316 10.62 -6.77 -22.50
N PRO A 317 11.27 -7.48 -23.45
CA PRO A 317 10.60 -8.54 -24.22
C PRO A 317 10.02 -9.66 -23.35
N THR A 318 10.73 -10.10 -22.31
CA THR A 318 10.26 -11.13 -21.36
C THR A 318 9.01 -10.65 -20.61
N VAL A 319 9.00 -9.41 -20.14
CA VAL A 319 7.83 -8.83 -19.47
C VAL A 319 6.65 -8.67 -20.43
N ALA A 320 6.90 -8.23 -21.66
CA ALA A 320 5.88 -8.10 -22.71
C ALA A 320 5.23 -9.46 -23.03
N ALA A 321 6.02 -10.52 -23.15
CA ALA A 321 5.52 -11.88 -23.35
C ALA A 321 4.66 -12.36 -22.16
N ALA A 322 5.07 -12.05 -20.92
CA ALA A 322 4.30 -12.36 -19.72
C ALA A 322 2.95 -11.62 -19.68
N VAL A 323 2.90 -10.36 -20.13
CA VAL A 323 1.66 -9.59 -20.25
C VAL A 323 0.70 -10.24 -21.25
N LEU A 324 1.19 -10.67 -22.42
CA LEU A 324 0.36 -11.37 -23.43
C LEU A 324 -0.15 -12.70 -22.91
N ALA A 325 0.67 -13.49 -22.23
CA ALA A 325 0.27 -14.74 -21.60
C ALA A 325 -0.79 -14.49 -20.50
N ALA A 326 -0.62 -13.45 -19.69
CA ALA A 326 -1.56 -13.09 -18.64
C ALA A 326 -2.94 -12.68 -19.19
N ARG A 327 -2.98 -12.02 -20.37
CA ARG A 327 -4.25 -11.70 -21.05
C ARG A 327 -4.99 -12.95 -21.54
N GLN A 328 -4.25 -13.95 -22.02
CA GLN A 328 -4.84 -15.18 -22.59
C GLN A 328 -5.36 -16.13 -21.51
N GLU A 329 -4.76 -16.09 -20.36
CA GLU A 329 -5.07 -16.97 -19.23
C GLU A 329 -5.52 -16.11 -18.04
N PRO A 330 -6.82 -15.78 -17.92
CA PRO A 330 -7.30 -14.99 -16.77
C PRO A 330 -7.06 -15.74 -15.45
N PRO A 331 -6.91 -15.00 -14.33
CA PRO A 331 -6.73 -15.61 -13.02
C PRO A 331 -7.97 -16.43 -12.60
N GLU A 332 -7.76 -17.38 -11.70
CA GLU A 332 -8.87 -18.06 -11.04
C GLU A 332 -9.69 -17.05 -10.22
N PRO A 333 -11.05 -17.16 -10.26
CA PRO A 333 -11.90 -16.28 -9.48
C PRO A 333 -11.61 -16.37 -7.99
N LEU A 334 -11.48 -15.22 -7.33
CA LEU A 334 -11.24 -15.11 -5.90
C LEU A 334 -12.29 -14.18 -5.27
N ASP A 335 -12.86 -14.58 -4.14
CA ASP A 335 -13.71 -13.68 -3.35
C ASP A 335 -12.83 -12.67 -2.58
N ALA A 336 -12.63 -11.52 -3.18
CA ALA A 336 -11.76 -10.47 -2.67
C ALA A 336 -12.22 -9.95 -1.30
N GLU A 337 -13.54 -9.82 -1.07
CA GLU A 337 -14.09 -9.35 0.20
C GLU A 337 -13.82 -10.35 1.32
N ALA A 338 -14.07 -11.64 1.06
CA ALA A 338 -13.78 -12.71 2.01
C ALA A 338 -12.27 -12.80 2.34
N GLU A 339 -11.41 -12.66 1.35
CA GLU A 339 -9.94 -12.71 1.56
C GLU A 339 -9.44 -11.51 2.38
N ILE A 340 -9.95 -10.33 2.11
CA ILE A 340 -9.62 -9.13 2.90
C ILE A 340 -10.18 -9.23 4.32
N ALA A 341 -11.38 -9.76 4.50
CA ALA A 341 -11.95 -9.97 5.83
C ALA A 341 -11.10 -10.95 6.66
N LYS A 342 -10.65 -12.07 6.06
CA LYS A 342 -9.73 -13.02 6.71
C LYS A 342 -8.40 -12.34 7.11
N LEU A 343 -7.85 -11.53 6.21
CA LEU A 343 -6.60 -10.82 6.46
C LEU A 343 -6.74 -9.85 7.64
N TRP A 344 -7.80 -9.05 7.66
CA TRP A 344 -8.07 -8.14 8.77
C TRP A 344 -8.33 -8.85 10.09
N HIS A 345 -9.05 -9.97 10.06
CA HIS A 345 -9.26 -10.81 11.24
C HIS A 345 -7.92 -11.27 11.84
N SER A 346 -7.03 -11.81 10.99
CA SER A 346 -5.68 -12.21 11.41
C SER A 346 -4.83 -11.05 11.97
N ILE A 347 -4.96 -9.85 11.38
CA ILE A 347 -4.27 -8.65 11.88
C ILE A 347 -4.77 -8.28 13.27
N CYS A 348 -6.09 -8.23 13.45
CA CYS A 348 -6.70 -7.88 14.74
C CYS A 348 -6.36 -8.91 15.83
N GLU A 349 -6.45 -10.22 15.52
CA GLU A 349 -6.03 -11.27 16.45
C GLU A 349 -4.54 -11.17 16.82
N GLY A 350 -3.70 -10.89 15.84
CA GLY A 350 -2.28 -10.68 16.09
C GLY A 350 -2.01 -9.51 17.03
N ILE A 351 -2.79 -8.42 16.93
CA ILE A 351 -2.66 -7.27 17.82
C ILE A 351 -3.21 -7.58 19.24
N ASP A 352 -4.30 -8.33 19.34
CA ASP A 352 -4.90 -8.74 20.61
C ASP A 352 -4.01 -9.73 21.38
N ALA A 353 -3.23 -10.53 20.68
CA ALA A 353 -2.35 -11.55 21.26
C ALA A 353 -1.08 -10.95 21.85
#